data_9ab895d9b507e9db1e46117306eff322
#
_entry.id   9ab895d9b507e9db1e46117306eff322
#
_cell.length_a   1.000
_cell.length_b   1.000
_cell.length_c   1.000
_cell.angle_alpha   90.00
_cell.angle_beta   90.00
_cell.angle_gamma   90.00
#
_symmetry.space_group_name_H-M   'P 1'
#
loop_
_entity.id
_entity.type
_entity.pdbx_description
1 polymer ?
#
loop_
_entity_poly.entity_id
_entity_poly.type
_entity_poly.pdbx_seq_one_letter_code
_entity_poly.pdbx_strand_id
1 'polypeptide(L)'
;NEDVDKTEWQGFLALLKKYRPRQPVNGVVLTLSTSDLLTFTDDELVAHFSALRERLNELQTAFSIELPVYLTVTKVDLLAGFNDFFGGYSKEQRNQVWGFTFPYSDKAKTNRPSKSAFEQEWDTLQKSLFSVQDSHLAHEQDLRRRNYIYAFPQQFAGLHARIAKAVDFVFAESRLTQQPLLRGVYFCSGTQEGTVFDRVLGSLRRQFASAGKVPAAQNMDGGKSYFLHDLLVKVIFGESHLAGRNVKWERRTRLLTYLGYGLSVVLLLAMIGAWLVSYGNNNNYLAEAGDNAEKVSKSIASYDSDVANLGALLGLLGQVKGIGDTREFSSSQPPLNYRYGLYQGEKVTTATDLAYQRMLENGLLPFVSKRLETQLKQPPVDSLEYLYEALKAYLMLQQGDHYSPEFIRQWVAADFKRFLLPDADPVTAESIDKHLAALFADGRVISSPYPINEPLVGASRTKLSSLSTAQRAYYRLR
;
A
#
# COMPACT_ATOMS: atom_id res chain seq x y z
N ASN A 1 -45.31 4.42 9.86
CA ASN A 1 -44.64 3.65 8.76
C ASN A 1 -43.59 2.72 9.35
N GLU A 2 -44.05 1.67 10.09
CA GLU A 2 -43.14 0.70 10.77
C GLU A 2 -42.11 0.06 9.83
N ASP A 3 -42.52 -0.25 8.59
CA ASP A 3 -41.58 -0.86 7.61
C ASP A 3 -40.48 0.08 7.14
N VAL A 4 -40.75 1.38 7.02
CA VAL A 4 -39.73 2.40 6.66
C VAL A 4 -38.74 2.57 7.81
N ASP A 5 -39.25 2.70 9.03
CA ASP A 5 -38.44 2.87 10.22
C ASP A 5 -37.52 1.65 10.46
N LYS A 6 -38.05 0.44 10.18
CA LYS A 6 -37.26 -0.79 10.28
C LYS A 6 -36.15 -0.88 9.23
N THR A 7 -36.43 -0.45 7.99
CA THR A 7 -35.45 -0.44 6.91
C THR A 7 -34.34 0.58 7.17
N GLU A 8 -34.68 1.78 7.64
CA GLU A 8 -33.71 2.82 8.04
C GLU A 8 -32.84 2.35 9.20
N TRP A 9 -33.43 1.71 10.19
CA TRP A 9 -32.72 1.16 11.33
C TRP A 9 -31.71 0.08 10.90
N GLN A 10 -32.11 -0.86 10.05
CA GLN A 10 -31.22 -1.88 9.50
C GLN A 10 -30.10 -1.27 8.67
N GLY A 11 -30.39 -0.24 7.86
CA GLY A 11 -29.41 0.54 7.12
C GLY A 11 -28.39 1.20 8.03
N PHE A 12 -28.84 1.80 9.13
CA PHE A 12 -27.96 2.40 10.15
C PHE A 12 -27.02 1.36 10.78
N LEU A 13 -27.54 0.18 11.17
CA LEU A 13 -26.71 -0.89 11.72
C LEU A 13 -25.67 -1.39 10.72
N ALA A 14 -26.05 -1.51 9.45
CA ALA A 14 -25.13 -1.90 8.38
C ALA A 14 -24.00 -0.88 8.17
N LEU A 15 -24.31 0.42 8.25
CA LEU A 15 -23.32 1.49 8.18
C LEU A 15 -22.34 1.46 9.36
N LEU A 16 -22.84 1.30 10.58
CA LEU A 16 -21.97 1.15 11.76
C LEU A 16 -21.03 -0.04 11.63
N LYS A 17 -21.55 -1.19 11.18
CA LYS A 17 -20.73 -2.39 10.94
C LYS A 17 -19.68 -2.20 9.85
N LYS A 18 -20.00 -1.45 8.80
CA LYS A 18 -19.08 -1.13 7.70
C LYS A 18 -17.94 -0.22 8.13
N TYR A 19 -18.26 0.86 8.83
CA TYR A 19 -17.27 1.89 9.19
C TYR A 19 -16.54 1.63 10.51
N ARG A 20 -17.15 0.84 11.42
CA ARG A 20 -16.57 0.45 12.71
C ARG A 20 -16.62 -1.07 12.93
N PRO A 21 -16.00 -1.89 12.07
CA PRO A 21 -16.20 -3.34 12.07
C PRO A 21 -15.69 -4.05 13.34
N ARG A 22 -14.73 -3.45 14.05
CA ARG A 22 -14.14 -4.01 15.27
C ARG A 22 -15.03 -3.79 16.50
N GLN A 23 -15.53 -2.59 16.66
CA GLN A 23 -16.37 -2.17 17.78
C GLN A 23 -17.40 -1.14 17.27
N PRO A 24 -18.54 -1.61 16.73
CA PRO A 24 -19.54 -0.73 16.11
C PRO A 24 -20.15 0.28 17.07
N VAL A 25 -20.40 -0.15 18.32
CA VAL A 25 -20.94 0.66 19.42
C VAL A 25 -20.16 0.39 20.70
N ASN A 26 -20.13 1.40 21.57
CA ASN A 26 -19.41 1.34 22.86
C ASN A 26 -20.32 0.98 24.02
N GLY A 27 -21.64 1.13 23.85
CA GLY A 27 -22.65 0.85 24.84
C GLY A 27 -24.03 1.30 24.34
N VAL A 28 -25.06 0.94 25.06
CA VAL A 28 -26.46 1.32 24.79
C VAL A 28 -27.02 2.02 26.00
N VAL A 29 -27.62 3.19 25.78
CA VAL A 29 -28.41 3.87 26.80
C VAL A 29 -29.87 3.54 26.51
N LEU A 30 -30.46 2.72 27.38
CA LEU A 30 -31.88 2.36 27.29
C LEU A 30 -32.67 3.33 28.16
N THR A 31 -33.57 4.09 27.57
CA THR A 31 -34.32 5.10 28.31
C THR A 31 -35.77 4.65 28.59
N LEU A 32 -36.19 4.81 29.84
CA LEU A 32 -37.59 4.67 30.26
C LEU A 32 -38.08 6.04 30.74
N SER A 33 -39.18 6.51 30.21
CA SER A 33 -39.79 7.76 30.68
C SER A 33 -40.59 7.50 31.97
N THR A 34 -40.36 8.35 32.98
CA THR A 34 -41.18 8.33 34.19
C THR A 34 -42.66 8.56 33.86
N SER A 35 -42.99 9.38 32.85
CA SER A 35 -44.38 9.57 32.39
C SER A 35 -44.97 8.23 31.98
N ASP A 36 -44.28 7.47 31.16
CA ASP A 36 -44.79 6.17 30.62
C ASP A 36 -44.92 5.13 31.74
N LEU A 37 -43.91 5.12 32.63
CA LEU A 37 -43.99 4.26 33.83
C LEU A 37 -45.17 4.57 34.75
N LEU A 38 -45.62 5.83 34.79
CA LEU A 38 -46.78 6.24 35.64
C LEU A 38 -48.13 6.08 34.95
N THR A 39 -48.18 6.27 33.64
CA THR A 39 -49.44 6.37 32.88
C THR A 39 -49.86 5.09 32.12
N PHE A 40 -48.90 4.27 31.70
CA PHE A 40 -49.17 3.06 30.95
C PHE A 40 -49.85 2.02 31.81
N THR A 41 -50.77 1.30 31.20
CA THR A 41 -51.30 0.04 31.75
C THR A 41 -50.23 -1.05 31.75
N ASP A 42 -50.50 -2.14 32.46
CA ASP A 42 -49.53 -3.23 32.53
C ASP A 42 -49.28 -3.89 31.17
N ASP A 43 -50.30 -3.95 30.30
CA ASP A 43 -50.17 -4.52 28.93
C ASP A 43 -49.40 -3.60 28.01
N GLU A 44 -49.61 -2.28 28.09
CA GLU A 44 -48.81 -1.29 27.37
C GLU A 44 -47.34 -1.27 27.78
N LEU A 45 -47.06 -1.43 29.08
CA LEU A 45 -45.70 -1.59 29.59
C LEU A 45 -45.02 -2.86 29.05
N VAL A 46 -45.72 -3.99 29.02
CA VAL A 46 -45.21 -5.24 28.47
C VAL A 46 -44.92 -5.10 26.97
N ALA A 47 -45.82 -4.48 26.21
CA ALA A 47 -45.57 -4.18 24.79
C ALA A 47 -44.35 -3.29 24.58
N HIS A 48 -44.20 -2.23 25.41
CA HIS A 48 -43.06 -1.33 25.35
C HIS A 48 -41.73 -2.06 25.68
N PHE A 49 -41.72 -2.87 26.74
CA PHE A 49 -40.53 -3.66 27.11
C PHE A 49 -40.18 -4.71 26.07
N SER A 50 -41.19 -5.29 25.40
CA SER A 50 -40.99 -6.23 24.28
C SER A 50 -40.28 -5.56 23.11
N ALA A 51 -40.72 -4.36 22.73
CA ALA A 51 -40.09 -3.58 21.66
C ALA A 51 -38.62 -3.21 22.00
N LEU A 52 -38.34 -2.77 23.24
CA LEU A 52 -36.99 -2.50 23.70
C LEU A 52 -36.10 -3.73 23.66
N ARG A 53 -36.58 -4.87 24.10
CA ARG A 53 -35.87 -6.15 24.03
C ARG A 53 -35.59 -6.57 22.60
N GLU A 54 -36.54 -6.41 21.68
CA GLU A 54 -36.36 -6.72 20.26
C GLU A 54 -35.22 -5.85 19.67
N ARG A 55 -35.22 -4.56 19.93
CA ARG A 55 -34.13 -3.64 19.47
C ARG A 55 -32.77 -4.01 20.04
N LEU A 56 -32.68 -4.43 21.29
CA LEU A 56 -31.42 -4.92 21.87
C LEU A 56 -30.97 -6.22 21.22
N ASN A 57 -31.87 -7.15 20.92
CA ASN A 57 -31.57 -8.40 20.22
C ASN A 57 -31.09 -8.14 18.79
N GLU A 58 -31.69 -7.19 18.08
CA GLU A 58 -31.26 -6.77 16.73
C GLU A 58 -29.82 -6.23 16.75
N LEU A 59 -29.49 -5.35 17.71
CA LEU A 59 -28.13 -4.84 17.89
C LEU A 59 -27.11 -5.94 18.14
N GLN A 60 -27.41 -6.87 19.04
CA GLN A 60 -26.52 -7.99 19.37
C GLN A 60 -26.33 -8.94 18.17
N THR A 61 -27.42 -9.26 17.47
CA THR A 61 -27.36 -10.10 16.28
C THR A 61 -26.56 -9.45 15.16
N ALA A 62 -26.79 -8.16 14.92
CA ALA A 62 -26.08 -7.40 13.88
C ALA A 62 -24.58 -7.33 14.13
N PHE A 63 -24.18 -7.08 15.37
CA PHE A 63 -22.78 -6.81 15.70
C PHE A 63 -22.02 -8.01 16.25
N SER A 64 -22.73 -9.00 16.81
CA SER A 64 -22.15 -10.19 17.47
C SER A 64 -21.13 -9.82 18.56
N ILE A 65 -21.46 -8.81 19.38
CA ILE A 65 -20.64 -8.32 20.49
C ILE A 65 -21.48 -8.27 21.76
N GLU A 66 -20.83 -8.39 22.91
CA GLU A 66 -21.47 -8.13 24.20
C GLU A 66 -21.65 -6.63 24.39
N LEU A 67 -22.88 -6.19 24.64
CA LEU A 67 -23.26 -4.79 24.74
C LEU A 67 -23.50 -4.40 26.20
N PRO A 68 -22.73 -3.47 26.78
CA PRO A 68 -23.08 -2.85 28.04
C PRO A 68 -24.31 -1.95 27.84
N VAL A 69 -25.33 -2.17 28.65
CA VAL A 69 -26.58 -1.42 28.63
C VAL A 69 -26.76 -0.66 29.92
N TYR A 70 -27.03 0.64 29.81
CA TYR A 70 -27.28 1.54 30.92
C TYR A 70 -28.77 1.90 30.91
N LEU A 71 -29.54 1.36 31.86
CA LEU A 71 -30.94 1.65 31.99
C LEU A 71 -31.10 3.02 32.65
N THR A 72 -31.69 3.97 31.95
CA THR A 72 -31.84 5.33 32.40
C THR A 72 -33.32 5.72 32.49
N VAL A 73 -33.79 5.96 33.68
CA VAL A 73 -35.14 6.50 33.91
C VAL A 73 -35.07 8.02 33.78
N THR A 74 -35.76 8.52 32.76
CA THR A 74 -35.75 9.94 32.42
C THR A 74 -37.01 10.65 32.92
N LYS A 75 -37.00 11.99 32.94
CA LYS A 75 -38.12 12.83 33.36
C LYS A 75 -38.55 12.55 34.80
N VAL A 76 -37.58 12.27 35.69
CA VAL A 76 -37.88 12.02 37.11
C VAL A 76 -38.40 13.27 37.83
N ASP A 77 -38.24 14.46 37.25
CA ASP A 77 -38.83 15.73 37.68
C ASP A 77 -40.36 15.75 37.62
N LEU A 78 -40.99 14.77 36.96
CA LEU A 78 -42.45 14.56 36.97
C LEU A 78 -42.97 13.94 38.26
N LEU A 79 -42.06 13.35 39.08
CA LEU A 79 -42.47 12.88 40.41
C LEU A 79 -42.79 14.02 41.33
N ALA A 80 -43.94 13.93 42.01
CA ALA A 80 -44.35 14.92 42.97
C ALA A 80 -43.30 15.10 44.10
N GLY A 81 -42.87 16.32 44.33
CA GLY A 81 -41.86 16.68 45.32
C GLY A 81 -40.42 16.64 44.82
N PHE A 82 -40.12 16.20 43.58
CA PHE A 82 -38.77 16.20 43.05
C PHE A 82 -38.09 17.57 43.12
N ASN A 83 -38.77 18.61 42.64
CA ASN A 83 -38.22 19.97 42.63
C ASN A 83 -38.05 20.58 44.02
N ASP A 84 -38.91 20.20 44.96
CA ASP A 84 -38.80 20.62 46.36
C ASP A 84 -37.67 19.94 47.08
N PHE A 85 -37.40 18.67 46.70
CA PHE A 85 -36.34 17.86 47.25
C PHE A 85 -34.94 18.25 46.73
N PHE A 86 -34.79 18.39 45.40
CA PHE A 86 -33.51 18.63 44.71
C PHE A 86 -33.30 20.09 44.27
N GLY A 87 -34.28 20.96 44.41
CA GLY A 87 -34.22 22.33 43.89
C GLY A 87 -33.12 23.19 44.51
N GLY A 88 -32.70 22.88 45.72
CA GLY A 88 -31.61 23.54 46.43
C GLY A 88 -30.19 23.07 46.07
N TYR A 89 -30.07 22.06 45.19
CA TYR A 89 -28.78 21.49 44.84
C TYR A 89 -27.94 22.46 43.98
N SER A 90 -26.64 22.56 44.30
CA SER A 90 -25.65 23.25 43.50
C SER A 90 -25.48 22.58 42.13
N LYS A 91 -24.80 23.24 41.21
CA LYS A 91 -24.50 22.65 39.87
C LYS A 91 -23.70 21.35 40.00
N GLU A 92 -22.74 21.32 40.91
CA GLU A 92 -21.88 20.17 41.20
C GLU A 92 -22.68 18.97 41.72
N GLN A 93 -23.61 19.23 42.63
CA GLN A 93 -24.53 18.24 43.17
C GLN A 93 -25.49 17.67 42.11
N ARG A 94 -26.03 18.55 41.25
CA ARG A 94 -26.92 18.15 40.14
C ARG A 94 -26.19 17.36 39.04
N ASN A 95 -24.87 17.53 38.91
CA ASN A 95 -24.07 16.77 37.95
C ASN A 95 -23.76 15.36 38.42
N GLN A 96 -23.84 15.04 39.71
CA GLN A 96 -23.54 13.72 40.27
C GLN A 96 -24.43 12.64 39.65
N VAL A 97 -23.96 11.39 39.77
CA VAL A 97 -24.73 10.21 39.34
C VAL A 97 -25.79 9.90 40.40
N TRP A 98 -27.02 9.75 40.00
CA TRP A 98 -28.09 9.25 40.85
C TRP A 98 -28.61 7.92 40.30
N GLY A 99 -28.39 6.85 41.06
CA GLY A 99 -28.64 5.48 40.68
C GLY A 99 -27.59 4.55 41.19
N PHE A 100 -27.51 3.36 40.63
CA PHE A 100 -26.56 2.32 41.04
C PHE A 100 -25.97 1.60 39.84
N THR A 101 -24.72 1.15 40.00
CA THR A 101 -23.96 0.40 39.00
C THR A 101 -23.66 -1.00 39.53
N PHE A 102 -23.98 -2.03 38.76
CA PHE A 102 -23.69 -3.39 39.15
C PHE A 102 -22.18 -3.70 39.05
N PRO A 103 -21.61 -4.47 40.00
CA PRO A 103 -20.22 -4.86 39.96
C PRO A 103 -19.93 -5.66 38.67
N TYR A 104 -18.77 -5.34 38.02
CA TYR A 104 -18.28 -6.04 36.87
C TYR A 104 -16.94 -6.68 37.15
N SER A 105 -16.74 -7.90 36.67
CA SER A 105 -15.46 -8.60 36.77
C SER A 105 -15.16 -9.40 35.52
N ASP A 106 -14.03 -9.13 34.88
CA ASP A 106 -13.56 -9.89 33.72
C ASP A 106 -13.37 -11.39 33.97
N LYS A 107 -13.24 -11.78 35.25
CA LYS A 107 -13.04 -13.17 35.66
C LYS A 107 -14.36 -13.89 36.03
N ALA A 108 -15.44 -13.17 36.13
CA ALA A 108 -16.73 -13.75 36.46
C ALA A 108 -17.29 -14.55 35.27
N LYS A 109 -17.82 -15.73 35.53
CA LYS A 109 -18.48 -16.54 34.51
C LYS A 109 -19.73 -15.86 33.97
N THR A 110 -20.38 -15.05 34.77
CA THR A 110 -21.53 -14.21 34.39
C THR A 110 -21.47 -12.90 35.14
N ASN A 111 -21.46 -11.77 34.42
CA ASN A 111 -21.53 -10.42 35.00
C ASN A 111 -22.98 -9.90 35.02
N ARG A 112 -23.91 -10.79 35.39
CA ARG A 112 -25.33 -10.45 35.39
C ARG A 112 -25.79 -10.11 36.79
N PRO A 113 -26.50 -9.00 36.96
CA PRO A 113 -27.12 -8.73 38.23
C PRO A 113 -28.23 -9.78 38.47
N SER A 114 -28.16 -10.42 39.61
CA SER A 114 -29.29 -11.24 40.05
C SER A 114 -30.44 -10.34 40.48
N LYS A 115 -31.65 -10.89 40.51
CA LYS A 115 -32.79 -10.16 41.09
C LYS A 115 -32.52 -9.68 42.51
N SER A 116 -31.86 -10.48 43.31
CA SER A 116 -31.44 -10.09 44.66
C SER A 116 -30.45 -8.93 44.67
N ALA A 117 -29.55 -8.82 43.69
CA ALA A 117 -28.63 -7.67 43.57
C ALA A 117 -29.39 -6.39 43.21
N PHE A 118 -30.36 -6.44 42.32
CA PHE A 118 -31.21 -5.28 42.01
C PHE A 118 -31.98 -4.82 43.28
N GLU A 119 -32.60 -5.72 43.99
CA GLU A 119 -33.34 -5.38 45.20
C GLU A 119 -32.42 -4.76 46.27
N GLN A 120 -31.25 -5.32 46.46
CA GLN A 120 -30.28 -4.80 47.42
C GLN A 120 -29.80 -3.38 47.08
N GLU A 121 -29.48 -3.14 45.84
CA GLU A 121 -29.04 -1.81 45.37
C GLU A 121 -30.18 -0.78 45.40
N TRP A 122 -31.40 -1.21 45.05
CA TRP A 122 -32.60 -0.38 45.17
C TRP A 122 -32.84 0.03 46.63
N ASP A 123 -32.84 -0.92 47.55
CA ASP A 123 -33.01 -0.68 48.99
C ASP A 123 -31.95 0.31 49.53
N THR A 124 -30.73 0.15 49.09
CA THR A 124 -29.62 1.05 49.46
C THR A 124 -29.87 2.47 48.96
N LEU A 125 -30.29 2.62 47.71
CA LEU A 125 -30.64 3.92 47.09
C LEU A 125 -31.82 4.56 47.84
N GLN A 126 -32.85 3.78 48.14
CA GLN A 126 -34.03 4.25 48.84
C GLN A 126 -33.71 4.70 50.28
N LYS A 127 -32.91 3.95 51.02
CA LYS A 127 -32.43 4.33 52.36
C LYS A 127 -31.61 5.61 52.33
N SER A 128 -30.80 5.83 51.28
CA SER A 128 -30.06 7.06 51.08
C SER A 128 -31.02 8.27 50.88
N LEU A 129 -32.09 8.10 50.10
CA LEU A 129 -33.10 9.15 49.97
C LEU A 129 -33.80 9.52 51.27
N PHE A 130 -34.17 8.54 52.07
CA PHE A 130 -34.77 8.81 53.40
C PHE A 130 -33.79 9.50 54.35
N SER A 131 -32.52 9.13 54.33
CA SER A 131 -31.50 9.81 55.14
C SER A 131 -31.33 11.30 54.78
N VAL A 132 -31.36 11.61 53.46
CA VAL A 132 -31.29 12.99 52.95
C VAL A 132 -32.59 13.74 53.25
N GLN A 133 -33.74 13.08 53.22
CA GLN A 133 -35.05 13.65 53.54
C GLN A 133 -35.08 14.29 54.90
N ASP A 134 -34.55 13.59 55.95
CA ASP A 134 -34.54 14.09 57.32
C ASP A 134 -33.77 15.42 57.43
N SER A 135 -32.65 15.51 56.71
CA SER A 135 -31.85 16.75 56.66
C SER A 135 -32.60 17.87 55.96
N HIS A 136 -33.30 17.60 54.85
CA HIS A 136 -34.09 18.61 54.12
C HIS A 136 -35.27 19.13 54.96
N LEU A 137 -35.97 18.22 55.65
CA LEU A 137 -37.10 18.57 56.51
C LEU A 137 -36.68 19.45 57.70
N ALA A 138 -35.46 19.23 58.22
CA ALA A 138 -34.93 20.04 59.33
C ALA A 138 -34.67 21.52 58.92
N HIS A 139 -34.35 21.79 57.65
CA HIS A 139 -34.00 23.14 57.19
C HIS A 139 -35.14 23.87 56.46
N GLU A 140 -36.21 23.17 56.04
CA GLU A 140 -37.31 23.77 55.33
C GLU A 140 -38.39 24.29 56.26
N GLN A 141 -38.78 25.54 56.11
CA GLN A 141 -39.80 26.21 56.95
C GLN A 141 -41.18 26.24 56.33
N ASP A 142 -41.29 26.18 55.01
CA ASP A 142 -42.57 26.21 54.31
C ASP A 142 -43.28 24.82 54.47
N LEU A 143 -44.41 24.82 55.12
CA LEU A 143 -45.20 23.61 55.37
C LEU A 143 -45.64 22.90 54.09
N ARG A 144 -45.87 23.61 52.99
CA ARG A 144 -46.27 23.01 51.70
C ARG A 144 -45.06 22.28 51.08
N ARG A 145 -43.90 22.90 51.08
CA ARG A 145 -42.68 22.30 50.56
C ARG A 145 -42.24 21.11 51.44
N ARG A 146 -42.40 21.22 52.77
CA ARG A 146 -42.15 20.08 53.68
C ARG A 146 -42.99 18.86 53.31
N ASN A 147 -44.26 19.05 52.98
CA ASN A 147 -45.13 17.94 52.55
C ASN A 147 -44.67 17.31 51.27
N TYR A 148 -44.22 18.09 50.29
CA TYR A 148 -43.68 17.58 49.03
C TYR A 148 -42.31 16.87 49.24
N ILE A 149 -41.42 17.44 50.05
CA ILE A 149 -40.15 16.79 50.44
C ILE A 149 -40.43 15.47 51.13
N TYR A 150 -41.41 15.41 52.04
CA TYR A 150 -41.79 14.18 52.70
C TYR A 150 -42.40 13.13 51.76
N ALA A 151 -43.20 13.55 50.83
CA ALA A 151 -43.86 12.62 49.87
C ALA A 151 -42.90 12.07 48.81
N PHE A 152 -41.80 12.77 48.44
CA PHE A 152 -40.96 12.41 47.29
C PHE A 152 -40.33 11.01 47.39
N PRO A 153 -39.68 10.57 48.50
CA PRO A 153 -39.11 9.22 48.56
C PRO A 153 -40.17 8.09 48.44
N GLN A 154 -41.42 8.36 48.88
CA GLN A 154 -42.51 7.44 48.73
C GLN A 154 -43.02 7.36 47.25
N GLN A 155 -43.09 8.51 46.55
CA GLN A 155 -43.40 8.54 45.13
C GLN A 155 -42.32 7.82 44.30
N PHE A 156 -41.04 8.03 44.65
CA PHE A 156 -39.93 7.32 44.05
C PHE A 156 -40.00 5.78 44.28
N ALA A 157 -40.30 5.36 45.50
CA ALA A 157 -40.51 3.97 45.84
C ALA A 157 -41.63 3.32 45.01
N GLY A 158 -42.66 4.05 44.62
CA GLY A 158 -43.72 3.59 43.75
C GLY A 158 -43.28 3.17 42.33
N LEU A 159 -42.12 3.60 41.87
CA LEU A 159 -41.53 3.18 40.59
C LEU A 159 -40.88 1.80 40.63
N HIS A 160 -40.57 1.28 41.86
CA HIS A 160 -39.82 0.05 42.06
C HIS A 160 -40.38 -1.13 41.25
N ALA A 161 -41.69 -1.46 41.49
CA ALA A 161 -42.32 -2.64 40.88
C ALA A 161 -42.26 -2.59 39.32
N ARG A 162 -42.43 -1.39 38.73
CA ARG A 162 -42.43 -1.21 37.27
C ARG A 162 -41.05 -1.28 36.69
N ILE A 163 -40.04 -0.73 37.38
CA ILE A 163 -38.61 -0.80 36.97
C ILE A 163 -38.11 -2.24 37.13
N ALA A 164 -38.42 -2.91 38.25
CA ALA A 164 -38.10 -4.32 38.43
C ALA A 164 -38.69 -5.21 37.33
N LYS A 165 -39.96 -4.97 36.98
CA LYS A 165 -40.61 -5.65 35.84
C LYS A 165 -39.90 -5.39 34.52
N ALA A 166 -39.44 -4.14 34.26
CA ALA A 166 -38.67 -3.80 33.08
C ALA A 166 -37.32 -4.54 33.03
N VAL A 167 -36.58 -4.56 34.14
CA VAL A 167 -35.31 -5.28 34.25
C VAL A 167 -35.50 -6.76 34.04
N ASP A 168 -36.48 -7.38 34.74
CA ASP A 168 -36.77 -8.79 34.59
C ASP A 168 -37.18 -9.16 33.15
N PHE A 169 -37.94 -8.31 32.47
CA PHE A 169 -38.46 -8.58 31.14
C PHE A 169 -37.40 -8.33 30.04
N VAL A 170 -36.77 -7.18 30.04
CA VAL A 170 -35.83 -6.77 28.99
C VAL A 170 -34.54 -7.61 29.06
N PHE A 171 -34.07 -7.92 30.23
CA PHE A 171 -32.82 -8.66 30.49
C PHE A 171 -33.04 -10.15 30.84
N ALA A 172 -34.24 -10.69 30.62
CA ALA A 172 -34.54 -12.10 30.84
C ALA A 172 -33.64 -13.02 30.01
N GLU A 173 -33.30 -14.18 30.60
CA GLU A 173 -32.47 -15.18 29.93
C GLU A 173 -33.12 -15.70 28.65
N SER A 174 -32.33 -15.77 27.57
CA SER A 174 -32.71 -16.42 26.32
C SER A 174 -31.65 -17.46 25.97
N ARG A 175 -32.11 -18.67 25.63
CA ARG A 175 -31.21 -19.75 25.15
C ARG A 175 -30.68 -19.47 23.72
N LEU A 176 -31.26 -18.54 23.00
CA LEU A 176 -31.02 -18.31 21.57
C LEU A 176 -30.14 -17.08 21.28
N THR A 177 -30.06 -16.14 22.21
CA THR A 177 -29.33 -14.88 22.01
C THR A 177 -28.38 -14.61 23.17
N GLN A 178 -27.23 -13.98 22.85
CA GLN A 178 -26.34 -13.43 23.88
C GLN A 178 -27.12 -12.38 24.66
N GLN A 179 -27.05 -12.42 25.98
CA GLN A 179 -27.78 -11.45 26.79
C GLN A 179 -27.00 -10.14 26.88
N PRO A 180 -27.70 -8.98 26.82
CA PRO A 180 -27.08 -7.71 27.04
C PRO A 180 -26.58 -7.58 28.49
N LEU A 181 -25.43 -6.91 28.66
CA LEU A 181 -24.81 -6.69 29.95
C LEU A 181 -25.46 -5.47 30.62
N LEU A 182 -26.42 -5.65 31.52
CA LEU A 182 -26.97 -4.55 32.31
C LEU A 182 -25.91 -4.03 33.30
N ARG A 183 -25.49 -2.76 33.09
CA ARG A 183 -24.47 -2.11 33.93
C ARG A 183 -25.04 -1.42 35.16
N GLY A 184 -26.22 -0.90 35.07
CA GLY A 184 -26.84 -0.19 36.17
C GLY A 184 -28.18 0.43 35.80
N VAL A 185 -28.82 0.99 36.85
CA VAL A 185 -30.07 1.75 36.72
C VAL A 185 -29.85 3.16 37.24
N TYR A 186 -30.17 4.14 36.43
CA TYR A 186 -29.88 5.54 36.70
C TYR A 186 -31.12 6.40 36.51
N PHE A 187 -31.17 7.50 37.25
CA PHE A 187 -32.29 8.43 37.24
C PHE A 187 -31.81 9.81 36.84
N CYS A 188 -32.48 10.44 35.89
CA CYS A 188 -32.08 11.75 35.42
C CYS A 188 -33.29 12.60 34.95
N SER A 189 -33.07 13.88 34.91
CA SER A 189 -33.96 14.82 34.24
C SER A 189 -33.16 15.74 33.35
N GLY A 190 -33.58 15.87 32.09
CA GLY A 190 -33.05 16.87 31.14
C GLY A 190 -33.77 18.21 31.30
N THR A 191 -33.23 19.25 30.64
CA THR A 191 -33.89 20.53 30.53
C THR A 191 -35.19 20.40 29.75
N GLN A 192 -36.31 20.73 30.35
CA GLN A 192 -37.60 20.79 29.67
C GLN A 192 -37.91 22.25 29.32
N GLU A 193 -37.85 22.62 28.07
CA GLU A 193 -38.44 23.84 27.60
C GLU A 193 -39.97 23.61 27.51
N GLY A 194 -40.71 24.30 28.34
CA GLY A 194 -42.13 24.60 28.56
C GLY A 194 -43.28 23.90 27.83
N THR A 195 -43.06 23.06 26.80
CA THR A 195 -44.15 22.55 25.92
C THR A 195 -44.63 21.14 26.18
N VAL A 196 -43.82 20.28 26.81
CA VAL A 196 -44.20 18.88 27.06
C VAL A 196 -45.02 18.72 28.34
N PHE A 197 -44.75 19.57 29.32
CA PHE A 197 -45.48 19.61 30.59
C PHE A 197 -46.95 19.99 30.37
N ASP A 198 -47.25 20.96 29.49
CA ASP A 198 -48.62 21.34 29.12
C ASP A 198 -49.42 20.22 28.42
N ARG A 199 -48.78 19.34 27.65
CA ARG A 199 -49.45 18.23 26.97
C ARG A 199 -49.84 17.10 27.91
N VAL A 200 -49.00 16.73 28.86
CA VAL A 200 -49.29 15.67 29.84
C VAL A 200 -50.32 16.17 30.86
N LEU A 201 -50.14 17.37 31.39
CA LEU A 201 -51.15 17.99 32.26
C LEU A 201 -52.46 18.25 31.51
N GLY A 202 -52.40 18.65 30.23
CA GLY A 202 -53.56 18.82 29.39
C GLY A 202 -54.33 17.53 29.11
N SER A 203 -53.65 16.38 28.99
CA SER A 203 -54.26 15.07 28.87
C SER A 203 -54.86 14.57 30.18
N LEU A 204 -54.12 14.75 31.30
CA LEU A 204 -54.62 14.47 32.64
C LEU A 204 -55.81 15.36 33.03
N ARG A 205 -55.81 16.69 32.68
CA ARG A 205 -56.92 17.58 32.86
C ARG A 205 -58.18 17.13 32.08
N ARG A 206 -58.02 16.59 30.88
CA ARG A 206 -59.13 16.07 30.10
C ARG A 206 -59.71 14.77 30.71
N GLN A 207 -58.90 13.96 31.33
CA GLN A 207 -59.29 12.71 31.97
C GLN A 207 -59.88 12.91 33.37
N PHE A 208 -59.43 13.97 34.10
CA PHE A 208 -59.85 14.25 35.48
C PHE A 208 -60.63 15.58 35.61
N ALA A 209 -61.25 16.10 34.56
CA ALA A 209 -61.97 17.40 34.51
C ALA A 209 -63.19 17.50 35.45
N SER A 210 -63.49 16.49 36.26
CA SER A 210 -64.62 16.48 37.20
C SER A 210 -64.27 16.72 38.67
N ALA A 211 -63.00 16.88 39.02
CA ALA A 211 -62.58 17.06 40.41
C ALA A 211 -61.57 18.22 40.59
N GLY A 212 -62.06 19.37 40.97
CA GLY A 212 -61.34 20.36 41.73
C GLY A 212 -60.20 21.16 41.02
N LYS A 213 -60.15 22.48 41.29
CA LYS A 213 -59.11 23.40 40.82
C LYS A 213 -57.71 22.91 41.13
N VAL A 214 -56.98 22.46 40.10
CA VAL A 214 -55.54 22.22 40.18
C VAL A 214 -54.84 23.60 40.12
N PRO A 215 -53.87 23.93 41.03
CA PRO A 215 -53.16 25.20 41.01
C PRO A 215 -52.35 25.31 39.71
N ALA A 216 -52.26 26.50 39.14
CA ALA A 216 -51.45 26.82 38.01
C ALA A 216 -49.98 26.55 38.32
N ALA A 217 -49.31 25.81 37.41
CA ALA A 217 -47.87 25.57 37.47
C ALA A 217 -47.15 26.93 37.49
N GLN A 218 -46.34 27.18 38.52
CA GLN A 218 -45.43 28.32 38.58
C GLN A 218 -44.39 28.17 37.46
N ASN A 219 -44.08 29.27 36.78
CA ASN A 219 -43.02 29.41 35.81
C ASN A 219 -41.70 28.91 36.44
N MET A 220 -41.20 27.79 35.95
CA MET A 220 -39.89 27.30 36.37
C MET A 220 -38.80 28.11 35.65
N ASP A 221 -37.93 28.70 36.43
CA ASP A 221 -36.67 29.31 36.00
C ASP A 221 -35.87 28.37 35.14
N GLY A 222 -35.40 28.81 34.00
CA GLY A 222 -34.66 28.20 32.92
C GLY A 222 -34.08 26.79 33.17
N GLY A 223 -34.39 25.89 32.30
CA GLY A 223 -34.10 24.49 32.24
C GLY A 223 -32.81 23.99 32.94
N LYS A 224 -32.98 23.42 34.13
CA LYS A 224 -31.88 22.81 34.89
C LYS A 224 -31.87 21.30 34.62
N SER A 225 -30.70 20.74 34.21
CA SER A 225 -30.53 19.28 34.13
C SER A 225 -30.12 18.71 35.49
N TYR A 226 -30.59 17.50 35.80
CA TYR A 226 -30.27 16.79 37.03
C TYR A 226 -29.73 15.41 36.71
N PHE A 227 -28.60 15.07 37.28
CA PHE A 227 -27.97 13.72 37.32
C PHE A 227 -27.60 13.15 35.94
N LEU A 228 -27.42 13.99 34.93
CA LEU A 228 -27.13 13.54 33.58
C LEU A 228 -25.64 13.67 33.21
N HIS A 229 -24.97 14.75 33.65
CA HIS A 229 -23.60 15.05 33.22
C HIS A 229 -22.59 13.94 33.61
N ASP A 230 -22.50 13.63 34.88
CA ASP A 230 -21.52 12.64 35.38
C ASP A 230 -21.92 11.22 34.98
N LEU A 231 -23.20 10.93 34.79
CA LEU A 231 -23.67 9.68 34.21
C LEU A 231 -23.07 9.46 32.82
N LEU A 232 -23.13 10.47 31.96
CA LEU A 232 -22.56 10.37 30.62
C LEU A 232 -21.03 10.30 30.66
N VAL A 233 -20.38 11.23 31.37
CA VAL A 233 -18.92 11.40 31.31
C VAL A 233 -18.19 10.34 32.12
N LYS A 234 -18.62 10.08 33.37
CA LYS A 234 -17.89 9.20 34.30
C LYS A 234 -18.30 7.74 34.18
N VAL A 235 -19.59 7.46 33.91
CA VAL A 235 -20.08 6.08 33.82
C VAL A 235 -20.09 5.61 32.39
N ILE A 236 -20.93 6.16 31.51
CA ILE A 236 -21.17 5.63 30.18
C ILE A 236 -19.92 5.74 29.29
N PHE A 237 -19.29 6.93 29.21
CA PHE A 237 -18.08 7.10 28.44
C PHE A 237 -16.85 6.51 29.11
N GLY A 238 -16.79 6.53 30.45
CA GLY A 238 -15.73 5.90 31.23
C GLY A 238 -15.66 4.38 31.00
N GLU A 239 -16.79 3.73 30.86
CA GLU A 239 -16.90 2.29 30.62
C GLU A 239 -16.95 1.90 29.13
N SER A 240 -16.64 2.81 28.23
CA SER A 240 -16.69 2.55 26.78
C SER A 240 -15.85 1.36 26.29
N HIS A 241 -14.88 0.90 27.10
CA HIS A 241 -14.02 -0.25 26.82
C HIS A 241 -14.68 -1.60 27.13
N LEU A 242 -15.80 -1.62 27.88
CA LEU A 242 -16.52 -2.85 28.26
C LEU A 242 -17.28 -3.49 27.07
N ALA A 243 -17.58 -2.72 26.02
CA ALA A 243 -18.20 -3.28 24.83
C ALA A 243 -17.27 -4.32 24.20
N GLY A 244 -17.80 -5.52 23.98
CA GLY A 244 -17.10 -6.63 23.37
C GLY A 244 -16.56 -6.28 21.98
N ARG A 245 -15.50 -6.95 21.55
CA ARG A 245 -14.94 -6.83 20.21
C ARG A 245 -15.47 -7.94 19.30
N ASN A 246 -15.63 -7.65 18.03
CA ASN A 246 -16.05 -8.65 17.06
C ASN A 246 -14.92 -9.67 16.81
N VAL A 247 -14.94 -10.78 17.55
CA VAL A 247 -13.91 -11.85 17.52
C VAL A 247 -13.77 -12.46 16.12
N LYS A 248 -14.88 -12.59 15.36
CA LYS A 248 -14.85 -13.15 14.00
C LYS A 248 -14.06 -12.23 13.05
N TRP A 249 -14.29 -10.92 13.14
CA TRP A 249 -13.58 -9.94 12.36
C TRP A 249 -12.08 -9.90 12.75
N GLU A 250 -11.78 -9.94 14.04
CA GLU A 250 -10.41 -9.91 14.54
C GLU A 250 -9.60 -11.14 14.10
N ARG A 251 -10.19 -12.35 14.17
CA ARG A 251 -9.57 -13.58 13.66
C ARG A 251 -9.31 -13.52 12.16
N ARG A 252 -10.28 -13.03 11.37
CA ARG A 252 -10.13 -12.89 9.91
C ARG A 252 -9.00 -11.91 9.56
N THR A 253 -8.95 -10.77 10.24
CA THR A 253 -7.92 -9.75 10.00
C THR A 253 -6.54 -10.28 10.38
N ARG A 254 -6.39 -10.97 11.53
CA ARG A 254 -5.14 -11.62 11.93
C ARG A 254 -4.69 -12.66 10.90
N LEU A 255 -5.60 -13.51 10.44
CA LEU A 255 -5.28 -14.52 9.40
C LEU A 255 -4.77 -13.85 8.12
N LEU A 256 -5.46 -12.81 7.63
CA LEU A 256 -5.03 -12.07 6.44
C LEU A 256 -3.66 -11.41 6.63
N THR A 257 -3.38 -10.89 7.83
CA THR A 257 -2.08 -10.31 8.16
C THR A 257 -0.96 -11.35 8.13
N TYR A 258 -1.18 -12.52 8.74
CA TYR A 258 -0.20 -13.62 8.70
C TYR A 258 0.01 -14.19 7.29
N LEU A 259 -1.05 -14.29 6.49
CA LEU A 259 -0.93 -14.68 5.08
C LEU A 259 -0.11 -13.64 4.29
N GLY A 260 -0.32 -12.35 4.56
CA GLY A 260 0.47 -11.28 3.97
C GLY A 260 1.97 -11.39 4.31
N TYR A 261 2.29 -11.61 5.59
CA TYR A 261 3.68 -11.83 6.00
C TYR A 261 4.27 -13.09 5.39
N GLY A 262 3.51 -14.20 5.37
CA GLY A 262 3.96 -15.44 4.72
C GLY A 262 4.27 -15.24 3.24
N LEU A 263 3.39 -14.56 2.50
CA LEU A 263 3.61 -14.24 1.09
C LEU A 263 4.85 -13.35 0.89
N SER A 264 5.04 -12.34 1.74
CA SER A 264 6.22 -11.46 1.68
C SER A 264 7.53 -12.23 1.89
N VAL A 265 7.56 -13.17 2.82
CA VAL A 265 8.72 -14.03 3.07
C VAL A 265 8.99 -14.93 1.87
N VAL A 266 7.96 -15.55 1.27
CA VAL A 266 8.11 -16.39 0.08
C VAL A 266 8.67 -15.58 -1.09
N LEU A 267 8.15 -14.37 -1.35
CA LEU A 267 8.65 -13.48 -2.39
C LEU A 267 10.11 -13.08 -2.15
N LEU A 268 10.48 -12.78 -0.91
CA LEU A 268 11.86 -12.46 -0.55
C LEU A 268 12.80 -13.64 -0.82
N LEU A 269 12.41 -14.84 -0.41
CA LEU A 269 13.21 -16.06 -0.65
C LEU A 269 13.32 -16.38 -2.14
N ALA A 270 12.25 -16.18 -2.91
CA ALA A 270 12.27 -16.35 -4.37
C ALA A 270 13.22 -15.35 -5.04
N MET A 271 13.24 -14.10 -4.58
CA MET A 271 14.15 -13.07 -5.09
C MET A 271 15.62 -13.40 -4.74
N ILE A 272 15.89 -13.83 -3.51
CA ILE A 272 17.24 -14.27 -3.11
C ILE A 272 17.66 -15.47 -3.95
N GLY A 273 16.79 -16.46 -4.16
CA GLY A 273 17.05 -17.62 -5.02
C GLY A 273 17.37 -17.21 -6.46
N ALA A 274 16.59 -16.29 -7.03
CA ALA A 274 16.85 -15.75 -8.36
C ALA A 274 18.21 -15.04 -8.45
N TRP A 275 18.60 -14.28 -7.41
CA TRP A 275 19.91 -13.64 -7.34
C TRP A 275 21.06 -14.65 -7.23
N LEU A 276 20.92 -15.70 -6.42
CA LEU A 276 21.93 -16.74 -6.30
C LEU A 276 22.15 -17.48 -7.63
N VAL A 277 21.06 -17.80 -8.35
CA VAL A 277 21.14 -18.39 -9.68
C VAL A 277 21.81 -17.44 -10.67
N SER A 278 21.40 -16.17 -10.69
CA SER A 278 22.02 -15.15 -11.55
C SER A 278 23.50 -14.96 -11.23
N TYR A 279 23.86 -14.94 -9.96
CA TYR A 279 25.26 -14.84 -9.53
C TYR A 279 26.11 -16.01 -10.02
N GLY A 280 25.63 -17.23 -9.81
CA GLY A 280 26.32 -18.44 -10.29
C GLY A 280 26.52 -18.43 -11.81
N ASN A 281 25.44 -18.12 -12.55
CA ASN A 281 25.49 -18.04 -14.01
C ASN A 281 26.46 -16.96 -14.50
N ASN A 282 26.44 -15.76 -13.91
CA ASN A 282 27.36 -14.69 -14.29
C ASN A 282 28.82 -15.00 -13.94
N ASN A 283 29.05 -15.70 -12.84
CA ASN A 283 30.41 -16.13 -12.50
C ASN A 283 30.97 -17.13 -13.53
N ASN A 284 30.15 -18.10 -13.96
CA ASN A 284 30.50 -19.02 -15.02
C ASN A 284 30.75 -18.31 -16.36
N TYR A 285 29.87 -17.34 -16.70
CA TYR A 285 30.04 -16.51 -17.89
C TYR A 285 31.38 -15.75 -17.89
N LEU A 286 31.71 -15.10 -16.78
CA LEU A 286 32.97 -14.37 -16.66
C LEU A 286 34.19 -15.29 -16.70
N ALA A 287 34.09 -16.48 -16.13
CA ALA A 287 35.15 -17.48 -16.22
C ALA A 287 35.38 -17.93 -17.69
N GLU A 288 34.29 -18.23 -18.44
CA GLU A 288 34.39 -18.64 -19.85
C GLU A 288 34.93 -17.49 -20.72
N ALA A 289 34.45 -16.23 -20.50
CA ALA A 289 34.99 -15.06 -21.21
C ALA A 289 36.47 -14.83 -20.88
N GLY A 290 36.87 -15.04 -19.62
CA GLY A 290 38.27 -15.00 -19.18
C GLY A 290 39.16 -16.07 -19.89
N ASP A 291 38.68 -17.29 -19.95
CA ASP A 291 39.37 -18.39 -20.66
C ASP A 291 39.52 -18.08 -22.16
N ASN A 292 38.48 -17.52 -22.78
CA ASN A 292 38.52 -17.08 -24.17
C ASN A 292 39.55 -15.98 -24.38
N ALA A 293 39.57 -14.96 -23.48
CA ALA A 293 40.54 -13.86 -23.54
C ALA A 293 41.98 -14.39 -23.37
N GLU A 294 42.22 -15.36 -22.48
CA GLU A 294 43.56 -15.97 -22.31
C GLU A 294 44.01 -16.76 -23.58
N LYS A 295 43.10 -17.53 -24.20
CA LYS A 295 43.38 -18.22 -25.45
C LYS A 295 43.74 -17.26 -26.56
N VAL A 296 42.94 -16.17 -26.71
CA VAL A 296 43.19 -15.15 -27.71
C VAL A 296 44.53 -14.42 -27.43
N SER A 297 44.84 -14.12 -26.19
CA SER A 297 46.14 -13.53 -25.80
C SER A 297 47.33 -14.41 -26.20
N LYS A 298 47.22 -15.73 -25.92
CA LYS A 298 48.27 -16.68 -26.34
C LYS A 298 48.38 -16.74 -27.86
N SER A 299 47.26 -16.74 -28.58
CA SER A 299 47.28 -16.76 -30.05
C SER A 299 47.87 -15.49 -30.64
N ILE A 300 47.60 -14.31 -30.05
CA ILE A 300 48.27 -13.04 -30.45
C ILE A 300 49.76 -13.08 -30.17
N ALA A 301 50.19 -13.62 -28.99
CA ALA A 301 51.60 -13.71 -28.65
C ALA A 301 52.39 -14.65 -29.55
N SER A 302 51.73 -15.64 -30.12
CA SER A 302 52.33 -16.58 -31.07
C SER A 302 52.25 -16.14 -32.54
N TYR A 303 51.56 -15.03 -32.82
CA TYR A 303 51.44 -14.50 -34.17
C TYR A 303 52.71 -13.78 -34.57
N ASP A 304 53.37 -14.29 -35.64
CA ASP A 304 54.57 -13.66 -36.20
C ASP A 304 54.13 -12.59 -37.25
N SER A 305 54.36 -11.34 -36.93
CA SER A 305 54.02 -10.19 -37.80
C SER A 305 54.92 -10.12 -39.06
N ASP A 306 56.07 -10.79 -39.07
CA ASP A 306 56.99 -10.78 -40.22
C ASP A 306 56.54 -11.79 -41.30
N VAL A 307 55.80 -12.82 -40.93
CA VAL A 307 55.12 -13.73 -41.85
C VAL A 307 53.69 -13.25 -42.07
N ALA A 308 53.52 -12.37 -43.05
CA ALA A 308 52.21 -11.73 -43.34
C ALA A 308 51.19 -12.74 -43.85
N ASN A 309 50.53 -13.46 -42.94
CA ASN A 309 49.43 -14.35 -43.22
C ASN A 309 48.10 -13.73 -42.92
N LEU A 310 47.39 -13.27 -43.94
CA LEU A 310 46.04 -12.61 -43.83
C LEU A 310 45.05 -13.55 -43.15
N GLY A 311 45.02 -14.86 -43.51
CA GLY A 311 44.07 -15.81 -42.93
C GLY A 311 44.22 -15.94 -41.41
N ALA A 312 45.49 -16.01 -40.93
CA ALA A 312 45.73 -16.04 -39.48
C ALA A 312 45.30 -14.74 -38.78
N LEU A 313 45.58 -13.60 -39.40
CA LEU A 313 45.12 -12.29 -38.87
C LEU A 313 43.63 -12.14 -38.78
N LEU A 314 42.89 -12.56 -39.82
CA LEU A 314 41.41 -12.55 -39.82
C LEU A 314 40.87 -13.51 -38.77
N GLY A 315 41.47 -14.66 -38.59
CA GLY A 315 41.11 -15.61 -37.53
C GLY A 315 41.29 -15.02 -36.14
N LEU A 316 42.39 -14.30 -35.90
CA LEU A 316 42.63 -13.60 -34.64
C LEU A 316 41.63 -12.46 -34.39
N LEU A 317 41.33 -11.66 -35.41
CA LEU A 317 40.30 -10.63 -35.32
C LEU A 317 38.93 -11.19 -34.98
N GLY A 318 38.55 -12.32 -35.59
CA GLY A 318 37.32 -13.03 -35.26
C GLY A 318 37.30 -13.55 -33.81
N GLN A 319 38.42 -14.12 -33.35
CA GLN A 319 38.57 -14.61 -31.97
C GLN A 319 38.46 -13.45 -30.96
N VAL A 320 39.13 -12.32 -31.20
CA VAL A 320 39.03 -11.13 -30.35
C VAL A 320 37.58 -10.67 -30.24
N LYS A 321 36.89 -10.56 -31.38
CA LYS A 321 35.48 -10.11 -31.40
C LYS A 321 34.55 -11.07 -30.67
N GLY A 322 34.84 -12.36 -30.64
CA GLY A 322 34.07 -13.44 -30.01
C GLY A 322 34.40 -13.68 -28.53
N ILE A 323 35.31 -12.92 -27.89
CA ILE A 323 35.70 -13.16 -26.48
C ILE A 323 34.50 -13.16 -25.54
N GLY A 324 33.53 -12.25 -25.74
CA GLY A 324 32.34 -12.13 -24.90
C GLY A 324 31.24 -13.12 -25.24
N ASP A 325 31.35 -13.86 -26.32
CA ASP A 325 30.36 -14.85 -26.71
C ASP A 325 30.66 -16.19 -26.04
N THR A 326 29.64 -16.86 -25.54
CA THR A 326 29.73 -18.19 -24.93
C THR A 326 29.18 -19.24 -25.89
N ARG A 327 29.33 -20.51 -25.52
CA ARG A 327 28.73 -21.61 -26.28
C ARG A 327 27.21 -21.59 -26.27
N GLU A 328 26.59 -20.97 -25.26
CA GLU A 328 25.15 -20.99 -25.04
C GLU A 328 24.45 -19.77 -25.61
N PHE A 329 25.08 -18.59 -25.61
CA PHE A 329 24.46 -17.34 -26.07
C PHE A 329 25.51 -16.29 -26.49
N SER A 330 25.08 -15.33 -27.32
CA SER A 330 25.87 -14.14 -27.61
C SER A 330 25.75 -13.10 -26.50
N SER A 331 26.84 -12.42 -26.19
CA SER A 331 26.91 -11.37 -25.15
C SER A 331 25.86 -10.29 -25.29
N SER A 332 25.32 -10.04 -26.50
CA SER A 332 24.26 -9.10 -26.77
C SER A 332 22.85 -9.58 -26.41
N GLN A 333 22.64 -10.90 -26.26
CA GLN A 333 21.33 -11.51 -26.00
C GLN A 333 21.38 -12.55 -24.86
N PRO A 334 21.69 -12.12 -23.63
CA PRO A 334 21.75 -13.01 -22.50
C PRO A 334 20.38 -13.56 -22.11
N PRO A 335 20.25 -14.83 -21.70
CA PRO A 335 19.03 -15.42 -21.16
C PRO A 335 18.55 -14.70 -19.88
N LEU A 336 17.24 -14.83 -19.55
CA LEU A 336 16.64 -14.14 -18.40
C LEU A 336 17.30 -14.48 -17.06
N ASN A 337 17.73 -15.74 -16.87
CA ASN A 337 18.39 -16.20 -15.64
C ASN A 337 19.78 -15.59 -15.38
N TYR A 338 20.33 -14.82 -16.33
CA TYR A 338 21.54 -14.01 -16.15
C TYR A 338 21.22 -12.55 -15.78
N ARG A 339 20.01 -12.04 -16.13
CA ARG A 339 19.67 -10.61 -16.11
C ARG A 339 19.28 -10.04 -14.75
N TYR A 340 19.06 -10.80 -13.71
CA TYR A 340 18.55 -10.32 -12.42
C TYR A 340 19.45 -9.28 -11.71
N GLY A 341 19.88 -8.26 -12.47
CA GLY A 341 20.66 -7.12 -11.99
C GLY A 341 22.16 -7.38 -11.84
N LEU A 342 22.68 -8.56 -12.21
CA LEU A 342 24.08 -8.95 -12.02
C LEU A 342 24.85 -9.17 -13.34
N TYR A 343 24.21 -9.06 -14.51
CA TYR A 343 24.84 -9.32 -15.79
C TYR A 343 25.95 -8.29 -16.09
N GLN A 344 27.16 -8.80 -16.34
CA GLN A 344 28.35 -7.98 -16.62
C GLN A 344 28.76 -7.99 -18.11
N GLY A 345 27.93 -8.57 -18.98
CA GLY A 345 28.24 -8.73 -20.40
C GLY A 345 28.48 -7.40 -21.11
N GLU A 346 27.81 -6.33 -20.74
CA GLU A 346 28.06 -5.00 -21.33
C GLU A 346 29.50 -4.50 -21.11
N LYS A 347 30.07 -4.78 -19.92
CA LYS A 347 31.47 -4.41 -19.63
C LYS A 347 32.44 -5.28 -20.43
N VAL A 348 32.13 -6.59 -20.57
CA VAL A 348 32.93 -7.50 -21.36
C VAL A 348 32.87 -7.09 -22.85
N THR A 349 31.68 -6.80 -23.38
CA THR A 349 31.51 -6.34 -24.77
C THR A 349 32.27 -5.04 -25.02
N THR A 350 32.16 -4.06 -24.14
CA THR A 350 32.90 -2.80 -24.28
C THR A 350 34.43 -3.01 -24.28
N ALA A 351 34.93 -3.86 -23.41
CA ALA A 351 36.35 -4.19 -23.35
C ALA A 351 36.80 -4.96 -24.62
N THR A 352 35.97 -5.88 -25.10
CA THR A 352 36.21 -6.65 -26.32
C THR A 352 36.22 -5.74 -27.56
N ASP A 353 35.27 -4.81 -27.68
CA ASP A 353 35.21 -3.86 -28.81
C ASP A 353 36.44 -2.94 -28.81
N LEU A 354 36.91 -2.51 -27.65
CA LEU A 354 38.16 -1.72 -27.52
C LEU A 354 39.39 -2.54 -27.95
N ALA A 355 39.48 -3.79 -27.52
CA ALA A 355 40.54 -4.71 -27.92
C ALA A 355 40.52 -4.97 -29.42
N TYR A 356 39.33 -5.21 -29.97
CA TYR A 356 39.11 -5.39 -31.42
C TYR A 356 39.53 -4.17 -32.22
N GLN A 357 39.12 -2.96 -31.82
CA GLN A 357 39.55 -1.71 -32.48
C GLN A 357 41.05 -1.54 -32.48
N ARG A 358 41.72 -1.77 -31.34
CA ARG A 358 43.18 -1.71 -31.25
C ARG A 358 43.85 -2.72 -32.17
N MET A 359 43.27 -3.90 -32.34
CA MET A 359 43.82 -4.93 -33.23
C MET A 359 43.59 -4.56 -34.70
N LEU A 360 42.49 -3.89 -35.05
CA LEU A 360 42.27 -3.35 -36.39
C LEU A 360 43.33 -2.28 -36.69
N GLU A 361 43.59 -1.35 -35.77
CA GLU A 361 44.52 -0.22 -35.96
C GLU A 361 46.00 -0.66 -35.91
N ASN A 362 46.37 -1.57 -35.03
CA ASN A 362 47.76 -1.98 -34.85
C ASN A 362 48.16 -3.27 -35.61
N GLY A 363 47.15 -4.02 -36.08
CA GLY A 363 47.38 -5.29 -36.84
C GLY A 363 46.96 -5.16 -38.30
N LEU A 364 45.68 -4.93 -38.55
CA LEU A 364 45.13 -4.93 -39.92
C LEU A 364 45.56 -3.67 -40.72
N LEU A 365 45.57 -2.49 -40.14
CA LEU A 365 45.98 -1.26 -40.80
C LEU A 365 47.46 -1.29 -41.27
N PRO A 366 48.44 -1.72 -40.46
CA PRO A 366 49.82 -1.91 -40.90
C PRO A 366 49.94 -2.91 -42.03
N PHE A 367 49.15 -4.02 -41.95
CA PHE A 367 49.10 -5.03 -42.96
C PHE A 367 48.60 -4.47 -44.31
N VAL A 368 47.49 -3.71 -44.29
CA VAL A 368 46.96 -3.03 -45.47
C VAL A 368 47.97 -2.05 -46.05
N SER A 369 48.63 -1.24 -45.18
CA SER A 369 49.63 -0.27 -45.63
C SER A 369 50.82 -0.92 -46.29
N LYS A 370 51.40 -1.97 -45.71
CA LYS A 370 52.52 -2.75 -46.30
C LYS A 370 52.08 -3.42 -47.59
N ARG A 371 50.88 -3.94 -47.66
CA ARG A 371 50.35 -4.57 -48.87
C ARG A 371 50.22 -3.58 -49.99
N LEU A 372 49.69 -2.40 -49.75
CA LEU A 372 49.64 -1.33 -50.77
C LEU A 372 51.02 -0.95 -51.30
N GLU A 373 52.05 -0.84 -50.43
CA GLU A 373 53.40 -0.58 -50.87
C GLU A 373 53.94 -1.76 -51.73
N THR A 374 53.64 -2.98 -51.35
CA THR A 374 54.07 -4.18 -52.11
C THR A 374 53.44 -4.17 -53.52
N GLN A 375 52.14 -3.82 -53.60
CA GLN A 375 51.44 -3.72 -54.86
C GLN A 375 51.98 -2.62 -55.78
N LEU A 376 52.44 -1.51 -55.21
CA LEU A 376 53.07 -0.44 -55.93
C LEU A 376 54.47 -0.82 -56.46
N LYS A 377 55.23 -1.60 -55.67
CA LYS A 377 56.56 -2.10 -56.06
C LYS A 377 56.50 -3.15 -57.16
N GLN A 378 55.60 -4.13 -56.96
CA GLN A 378 55.45 -5.29 -57.81
C GLN A 378 53.95 -5.61 -58.04
N PRO A 379 53.30 -4.90 -58.97
CA PRO A 379 51.89 -5.14 -59.21
C PRO A 379 51.68 -6.56 -59.78
N PRO A 380 50.65 -7.27 -59.28
CA PRO A 380 50.38 -8.65 -59.66
C PRO A 380 49.83 -8.78 -61.08
N VAL A 381 49.40 -7.67 -61.65
CA VAL A 381 48.89 -7.54 -63.00
C VAL A 381 49.58 -6.35 -63.68
N ASP A 382 50.13 -6.54 -64.88
CA ASP A 382 50.73 -5.50 -65.65
C ASP A 382 49.64 -4.61 -66.27
N SER A 383 48.93 -3.90 -65.43
CA SER A 383 47.85 -2.97 -65.75
C SER A 383 48.09 -1.61 -65.14
N LEU A 384 48.15 -0.58 -66.00
CA LEU A 384 48.27 0.81 -65.52
C LEU A 384 47.02 1.27 -64.75
N GLU A 385 45.85 0.70 -65.02
CA GLU A 385 44.63 0.96 -64.25
C GLU A 385 44.79 0.46 -62.81
N TYR A 386 45.23 -0.77 -62.64
CA TYR A 386 45.48 -1.33 -61.33
C TYR A 386 46.52 -0.49 -60.54
N LEU A 387 47.60 -0.10 -61.20
CA LEU A 387 48.65 0.73 -60.57
C LEU A 387 48.09 2.10 -60.16
N TYR A 388 47.21 2.69 -60.97
CA TYR A 388 46.59 3.99 -60.68
C TYR A 388 45.66 3.88 -59.44
N GLU A 389 44.83 2.88 -59.38
CA GLU A 389 43.93 2.66 -58.26
C GLU A 389 44.67 2.31 -56.97
N ALA A 390 45.76 1.49 -57.04
CA ALA A 390 46.64 1.18 -55.92
C ALA A 390 47.32 2.45 -55.39
N LEU A 391 47.82 3.29 -56.27
CA LEU A 391 48.44 4.59 -55.89
C LEU A 391 47.42 5.54 -55.29
N LYS A 392 46.21 5.60 -55.83
CA LYS A 392 45.09 6.38 -55.28
C LYS A 392 44.74 5.93 -53.86
N ALA A 393 44.58 4.63 -53.65
CA ALA A 393 44.32 4.08 -52.30
C ALA A 393 45.46 4.38 -51.32
N TYR A 394 46.74 4.22 -51.74
CA TYR A 394 47.88 4.51 -50.93
C TYR A 394 47.96 5.99 -50.53
N LEU A 395 47.79 6.93 -51.48
CA LEU A 395 47.84 8.36 -51.18
C LEU A 395 46.67 8.79 -50.30
N MET A 396 45.44 8.26 -50.50
CA MET A 396 44.28 8.52 -49.63
C MET A 396 44.59 8.08 -48.19
N LEU A 397 45.28 6.96 -47.98
CA LEU A 397 45.65 6.47 -46.66
C LEU A 397 46.80 7.30 -46.01
N GLN A 398 47.62 8.02 -46.80
CA GLN A 398 48.76 8.80 -46.37
C GLN A 398 48.47 10.29 -46.15
N GLN A 399 47.64 10.91 -46.99
CA GLN A 399 47.53 12.39 -47.03
C GLN A 399 46.21 12.96 -46.52
N GLY A 400 45.18 12.13 -46.32
CA GLY A 400 43.90 12.54 -45.73
C GLY A 400 43.02 13.48 -46.57
N ASP A 401 43.57 14.29 -47.47
CA ASP A 401 42.89 15.41 -48.17
C ASP A 401 41.81 14.98 -49.17
N HIS A 402 41.74 13.76 -49.58
CA HIS A 402 40.69 13.18 -50.43
C HIS A 402 40.33 11.80 -49.92
N TYR A 403 40.29 11.63 -48.58
CA TYR A 403 40.01 10.37 -47.95
C TYR A 403 38.63 9.87 -48.27
N SER A 404 38.54 8.71 -48.93
CA SER A 404 37.30 7.98 -49.18
C SER A 404 37.39 6.59 -48.55
N PRO A 405 36.80 6.38 -47.37
CA PRO A 405 36.84 5.07 -46.71
C PRO A 405 36.24 3.99 -47.57
N GLU A 406 35.14 4.30 -48.30
CA GLU A 406 34.46 3.34 -49.14
C GLU A 406 35.33 2.85 -50.29
N PHE A 407 36.09 3.78 -50.98
CA PHE A 407 36.99 3.41 -52.08
C PHE A 407 38.15 2.53 -51.55
N ILE A 408 38.80 2.92 -50.46
CA ILE A 408 39.88 2.13 -49.83
C ILE A 408 39.37 0.76 -49.47
N ARG A 409 38.22 0.68 -48.81
CA ARG A 409 37.60 -0.59 -48.36
C ARG A 409 37.34 -1.51 -49.55
N GLN A 410 36.69 -1.02 -50.58
CA GLN A 410 36.33 -1.84 -51.77
C GLN A 410 37.59 -2.31 -52.51
N TRP A 411 38.56 -1.42 -52.68
CA TRP A 411 39.82 -1.76 -53.39
C TRP A 411 40.60 -2.82 -52.60
N VAL A 412 40.78 -2.62 -51.28
CA VAL A 412 41.53 -3.58 -50.45
C VAL A 412 40.80 -4.90 -50.36
N ALA A 413 39.45 -4.91 -50.24
CA ALA A 413 38.67 -6.15 -50.27
C ALA A 413 38.83 -6.92 -51.56
N ALA A 414 38.81 -6.24 -52.70
CA ALA A 414 39.03 -6.83 -54.03
C ALA A 414 40.44 -7.41 -54.19
N ASP A 415 41.49 -6.66 -53.72
CA ASP A 415 42.86 -7.16 -53.73
C ASP A 415 43.04 -8.41 -52.84
N PHE A 416 42.48 -8.38 -51.62
CA PHE A 416 42.57 -9.51 -50.68
C PHE A 416 41.89 -10.76 -51.25
N LYS A 417 40.68 -10.65 -51.77
CA LYS A 417 39.93 -11.77 -52.35
C LYS A 417 40.56 -12.29 -53.62
N ARG A 418 41.17 -11.44 -54.45
CA ARG A 418 41.71 -11.82 -55.74
C ARG A 418 43.12 -12.41 -55.65
N PHE A 419 43.98 -11.87 -54.77
CA PHE A 419 45.39 -12.16 -54.78
C PHE A 419 45.98 -12.80 -53.52
N LEU A 420 45.33 -12.61 -52.35
CA LEU A 420 45.77 -13.21 -51.09
C LEU A 420 45.01 -14.44 -50.69
N LEU A 421 43.71 -14.47 -50.95
CA LEU A 421 42.82 -15.57 -50.59
C LEU A 421 41.87 -15.86 -51.79
N PRO A 422 42.39 -16.30 -52.95
CA PRO A 422 41.57 -16.56 -54.16
C PRO A 422 40.57 -17.70 -53.95
N ASP A 423 40.89 -18.68 -53.11
CA ASP A 423 40.06 -19.83 -52.83
C ASP A 423 39.28 -19.67 -51.48
N ALA A 424 39.10 -18.41 -51.02
CA ALA A 424 38.38 -18.15 -49.79
C ALA A 424 36.93 -18.66 -49.90
N ASP A 425 36.49 -19.41 -48.90
CA ASP A 425 35.09 -19.78 -48.72
C ASP A 425 34.21 -18.51 -48.48
N PRO A 426 32.91 -18.60 -48.65
CA PRO A 426 32.00 -17.42 -48.49
C PRO A 426 32.10 -16.82 -47.09
N VAL A 427 32.35 -17.60 -46.04
CA VAL A 427 32.46 -17.13 -44.66
C VAL A 427 33.71 -16.26 -44.47
N THR A 428 34.85 -16.72 -45.00
CA THR A 428 36.11 -15.97 -45.01
C THR A 428 36.01 -14.70 -45.84
N ALA A 429 35.35 -14.76 -47.02
CA ALA A 429 35.11 -13.57 -47.82
C ALA A 429 34.23 -12.54 -47.12
N GLU A 430 33.19 -12.95 -46.41
CA GLU A 430 32.34 -12.06 -45.59
C GLU A 430 33.12 -11.53 -44.37
N SER A 431 34.01 -12.28 -43.78
CA SER A 431 34.88 -11.86 -42.66
C SER A 431 35.80 -10.71 -43.11
N ILE A 432 36.41 -10.83 -44.33
CA ILE A 432 37.23 -9.73 -44.88
C ILE A 432 36.40 -8.42 -44.95
N ASP A 433 35.20 -8.50 -45.54
CA ASP A 433 34.34 -7.34 -45.68
C ASP A 433 33.94 -6.74 -44.34
N LYS A 434 33.62 -7.57 -43.34
CA LYS A 434 33.26 -7.13 -41.99
C LYS A 434 34.41 -6.43 -41.25
N HIS A 435 35.62 -6.99 -41.33
CA HIS A 435 36.77 -6.41 -40.66
C HIS A 435 37.25 -5.11 -41.31
N LEU A 436 37.23 -5.04 -42.66
CA LEU A 436 37.54 -3.83 -43.41
C LEU A 436 36.45 -2.76 -43.20
N ALA A 437 35.17 -3.11 -43.17
CA ALA A 437 34.10 -2.18 -42.83
C ALA A 437 34.24 -1.62 -41.40
N ALA A 438 34.67 -2.44 -40.45
CA ALA A 438 34.94 -1.99 -39.10
C ALA A 438 36.19 -1.10 -38.97
N LEU A 439 37.23 -1.39 -39.76
CA LEU A 439 38.43 -0.55 -39.81
C LEU A 439 38.14 0.82 -40.45
N PHE A 440 37.44 0.84 -41.59
CA PHE A 440 37.13 2.05 -42.34
C PHE A 440 35.72 2.60 -42.08
N ALA A 441 35.24 2.46 -40.86
CA ALA A 441 33.89 2.91 -40.47
C ALA A 441 33.70 4.41 -40.69
N ASP A 442 32.49 4.82 -41.13
CA ASP A 442 32.15 6.21 -41.42
C ASP A 442 32.44 7.16 -40.26
N GLY A 443 32.97 8.33 -40.62
CA GLY A 443 33.34 9.38 -39.66
C GLY A 443 34.72 9.28 -39.03
N ARG A 444 35.53 8.26 -39.39
CA ARG A 444 36.91 8.10 -38.93
C ARG A 444 37.89 8.35 -40.08
N VAL A 445 38.79 9.31 -39.92
CA VAL A 445 39.92 9.45 -40.87
C VAL A 445 41.07 8.60 -40.33
N ILE A 446 41.39 7.51 -41.04
CA ILE A 446 42.46 6.61 -40.72
C ILE A 446 43.65 6.86 -41.62
N SER A 447 44.83 7.05 -41.01
CA SER A 447 46.07 7.25 -41.71
C SER A 447 47.04 6.07 -41.51
N SER A 448 47.86 5.84 -42.49
CA SER A 448 48.89 4.82 -42.43
C SER A 448 49.83 5.04 -41.22
N PRO A 449 50.21 3.98 -40.45
CA PRO A 449 51.17 4.08 -39.39
C PRO A 449 52.61 4.33 -39.90
N TYR A 450 52.80 4.16 -41.18
CA TYR A 450 54.15 4.36 -41.79
C TYR A 450 54.19 5.70 -42.55
N PRO A 451 55.37 6.35 -42.59
CA PRO A 451 55.54 7.59 -43.39
C PRO A 451 55.42 7.28 -44.87
N ILE A 452 55.03 8.30 -45.64
CA ILE A 452 54.94 8.20 -47.11
C ILE A 452 56.28 7.83 -47.72
N ASN A 453 56.27 6.88 -48.66
CA ASN A 453 57.45 6.47 -49.40
C ASN A 453 57.49 7.29 -50.71
N GLU A 454 58.10 8.48 -50.68
CA GLU A 454 58.18 9.41 -51.79
C GLU A 454 58.88 8.81 -53.03
N PRO A 455 60.03 8.04 -52.89
CA PRO A 455 60.62 7.39 -54.05
C PRO A 455 59.66 6.40 -54.76
N LEU A 456 58.87 5.68 -53.99
CA LEU A 456 57.87 4.74 -54.53
C LEU A 456 56.72 5.46 -55.27
N VAL A 457 56.26 6.56 -54.69
CA VAL A 457 55.22 7.40 -55.31
C VAL A 457 55.77 8.00 -56.63
N GLY A 458 56.98 8.50 -56.61
CA GLY A 458 57.66 9.06 -57.80
C GLY A 458 57.80 8.03 -58.91
N ALA A 459 58.26 6.82 -58.57
CA ALA A 459 58.38 5.73 -59.54
C ALA A 459 57.05 5.30 -60.14
N SER A 460 55.99 5.22 -59.29
CA SER A 460 54.65 4.86 -59.74
C SER A 460 54.05 5.96 -60.66
N ARG A 461 54.24 7.24 -60.33
CA ARG A 461 53.83 8.37 -61.19
C ARG A 461 54.56 8.40 -62.55
N THR A 462 55.86 8.05 -62.56
CA THR A 462 56.60 7.94 -63.82
C THR A 462 56.05 6.83 -64.72
N LYS A 463 55.76 5.65 -64.15
CA LYS A 463 55.08 4.57 -64.92
C LYS A 463 53.71 5.04 -65.46
N LEU A 464 52.93 5.74 -64.67
CA LEU A 464 51.60 6.24 -65.06
C LEU A 464 51.70 7.41 -66.06
N SER A 465 52.79 8.10 -66.18
CA SER A 465 53.00 9.20 -67.18
C SER A 465 52.94 8.69 -68.61
N SER A 466 53.13 7.42 -68.88
CA SER A 466 52.92 6.76 -70.17
C SER A 466 51.50 6.67 -70.63
N LEU A 467 50.52 6.93 -69.72
CA LEU A 467 49.07 7.01 -70.06
C LEU A 467 48.76 8.17 -70.99
N SER A 468 47.89 7.96 -72.00
CA SER A 468 47.38 9.02 -72.81
C SER A 468 46.53 10.02 -72.10
N THR A 469 46.38 11.25 -72.56
CA THR A 469 45.57 12.28 -71.90
C THR A 469 44.13 11.86 -71.73
N ALA A 470 43.59 11.11 -72.68
CA ALA A 470 42.21 10.57 -72.63
C ALA A 470 42.09 9.52 -71.55
N GLN A 471 43.06 8.62 -71.41
CA GLN A 471 43.06 7.59 -70.34
C GLN A 471 43.20 8.25 -68.97
N ARG A 472 44.06 9.29 -68.82
CA ARG A 472 44.17 10.03 -67.53
C ARG A 472 42.87 10.72 -67.15
N ALA A 473 42.16 11.33 -68.13
CA ALA A 473 40.86 11.95 -67.87
C ALA A 473 39.81 10.93 -67.47
N TYR A 474 39.79 9.78 -68.14
CA TYR A 474 38.84 8.69 -67.83
C TYR A 474 39.04 8.17 -66.37
N TYR A 475 40.29 7.85 -65.94
CA TYR A 475 40.57 7.37 -64.58
C TYR A 475 40.38 8.44 -63.52
N ARG A 476 40.33 9.73 -63.88
CA ARG A 476 40.04 10.82 -62.96
C ARG A 476 38.56 11.00 -62.68
N LEU A 477 37.74 10.62 -63.63
CA LEU A 477 36.29 10.76 -63.55
C LEU A 477 35.60 9.52 -62.96
N ARG A 478 36.25 8.38 -62.95
CA ARG A 478 35.80 7.17 -62.34
C ARG A 478 36.30 7.04 -60.86
#